data_e01e4c8ec09b15412cf9a82fa657fdad
#
_entry.id   e01e4c8ec09b15412cf9a82fa657fdad
#
_cell.length_a   1.000
_cell.length_b   1.000
_cell.length_c   1.000
_cell.angle_alpha   90.00
_cell.angle_beta   90.00
_cell.angle_gamma   90.00
#
_symmetry.space_group_name_H-M   'P 1'
#
loop_
_entity.id
_entity.type
_entity.pdbx_description
1 polymer ?
#
loop_
_entity_poly.entity_id
_entity_poly.type
_entity_poly.pdbx_seq_one_letter_code
_entity_poly.pdbx_strand_id
1 'polypeptide(L)'
;MVLQLQHQFFQIDGKTMETVTDFLFFGSKITADGDCSHEIKRRFLLGRKAMTNLDSILKSRDISLLTKGCLVKAIVFPVVMYECESWTIKKAEHQRIDAFELWFCRRLLRVFWTARRSNQSILREISSEYPLGGLMLKLKLQYFGHLMQRTDLLEETLIVRKIKGRRRRGRQRMRWWLASLTRWT
;
A
#
# COMPACT_ATOMS: atom_id res chain seq x y z
N MET A 1 -2.39 -31.85 -13.49
CA MET A 1 -2.63 -31.16 -14.77
C MET A 1 -1.89 -29.82 -14.69
N VAL A 2 -0.69 -29.76 -15.26
CA VAL A 2 0.18 -28.57 -15.22
C VAL A 2 -0.32 -27.66 -16.33
N LEU A 3 -0.93 -26.54 -15.99
CA LEU A 3 -1.25 -25.48 -16.94
C LEU A 3 0.09 -24.88 -17.41
N GLN A 4 0.53 -25.28 -18.60
CA GLN A 4 1.61 -24.60 -19.30
C GLN A 4 1.12 -23.18 -19.63
N LEU A 5 1.71 -22.19 -18.98
CA LEU A 5 1.59 -20.78 -19.35
C LEU A 5 2.18 -20.65 -20.76
N GLN A 6 1.32 -20.49 -21.75
CA GLN A 6 1.74 -20.17 -23.11
C GLN A 6 2.31 -18.76 -23.09
N HIS A 7 3.64 -18.64 -23.25
CA HIS A 7 4.29 -17.37 -23.51
C HIS A 7 3.78 -16.83 -24.85
N GLN A 8 2.99 -15.78 -24.81
CA GLN A 8 2.55 -15.08 -26.01
C GLN A 8 3.59 -14.03 -26.38
N PHE A 9 4.15 -14.13 -27.58
CA PHE A 9 5.05 -13.14 -28.13
C PHE A 9 4.27 -12.19 -29.04
N PHE A 10 4.51 -10.89 -28.88
CA PHE A 10 3.98 -9.84 -29.76
C PHE A 10 5.13 -9.15 -30.47
N GLN A 11 4.92 -8.74 -31.73
CA GLN A 11 5.87 -7.87 -32.43
C GLN A 11 5.36 -6.42 -32.38
N ILE A 12 6.20 -5.53 -31.85
CA ILE A 12 5.98 -4.08 -31.87
C ILE A 12 7.21 -3.46 -32.53
N ASP A 13 7.03 -2.70 -33.60
CA ASP A 13 8.10 -2.07 -34.39
C ASP A 13 9.22 -3.05 -34.79
N GLY A 14 8.84 -4.28 -35.19
CA GLY A 14 9.81 -5.31 -35.61
C GLY A 14 10.57 -5.98 -34.45
N LYS A 15 10.31 -5.61 -33.20
CA LYS A 15 10.90 -6.23 -32.00
C LYS A 15 9.93 -7.23 -31.40
N THR A 16 10.42 -8.43 -31.11
CA THR A 16 9.65 -9.46 -30.40
C THR A 16 9.57 -9.11 -28.91
N MET A 17 8.36 -8.97 -28.41
CA MET A 17 8.05 -8.68 -27.00
C MET A 17 7.41 -9.91 -26.37
N GLU A 18 7.88 -10.28 -25.17
CA GLU A 18 7.33 -11.36 -24.37
C GLU A 18 6.29 -10.81 -23.39
N THR A 19 5.15 -11.48 -23.26
CA THR A 19 4.17 -11.15 -22.23
C THR A 19 4.57 -11.81 -20.91
N VAL A 20 4.67 -10.98 -19.87
CA VAL A 20 4.93 -11.46 -18.51
C VAL A 20 3.70 -11.24 -17.62
N THR A 21 3.49 -12.12 -16.67
CA THR A 21 2.37 -12.01 -15.70
C THR A 21 2.64 -10.98 -14.62
N ASP A 22 3.91 -10.77 -14.31
CA ASP A 22 4.36 -9.76 -13.33
C ASP A 22 5.76 -9.28 -13.66
N PHE A 23 6.09 -8.07 -13.22
CA PHE A 23 7.44 -7.51 -13.34
C PHE A 23 7.71 -6.51 -12.22
N LEU A 24 9.00 -6.24 -11.99
CA LEU A 24 9.44 -5.24 -11.02
C LEU A 24 9.77 -3.94 -11.75
N PHE A 25 9.06 -2.87 -11.41
CA PHE A 25 9.27 -1.53 -11.95
C PHE A 25 9.60 -0.55 -10.81
N PHE A 26 10.76 0.08 -10.87
CA PHE A 26 11.28 0.95 -9.81
C PHE A 26 11.13 0.36 -8.39
N GLY A 27 11.37 -0.95 -8.26
CA GLY A 27 11.26 -1.63 -6.97
C GLY A 27 9.83 -1.92 -6.51
N SER A 28 8.81 -1.71 -7.33
CA SER A 28 7.43 -2.11 -7.09
C SER A 28 7.02 -3.28 -7.98
N LYS A 29 6.28 -4.24 -7.43
CA LYS A 29 5.79 -5.38 -8.18
C LYS A 29 4.45 -5.05 -8.83
N ILE A 30 4.42 -5.08 -10.17
CA ILE A 30 3.23 -4.85 -10.99
C ILE A 30 2.79 -6.20 -11.55
N THR A 31 1.50 -6.50 -11.43
CA THR A 31 0.87 -7.71 -11.95
C THR A 31 -0.11 -7.38 -13.06
N ALA A 32 -0.24 -8.27 -14.06
CA ALA A 32 -1.11 -8.06 -15.22
C ALA A 32 -2.59 -7.93 -14.86
N ASP A 33 -3.03 -8.54 -13.75
CA ASP A 33 -4.41 -8.43 -13.22
C ASP A 33 -4.67 -7.17 -12.40
N GLY A 34 -3.63 -6.36 -12.12
CA GLY A 34 -3.71 -5.15 -11.30
C GLY A 34 -3.94 -5.45 -9.82
N ASP A 35 -3.67 -6.69 -9.34
CA ASP A 35 -3.80 -7.04 -7.93
C ASP A 35 -2.57 -6.63 -7.12
N CYS A 36 -2.75 -5.67 -6.21
CA CYS A 36 -1.69 -5.15 -5.37
C CYS A 36 -1.42 -5.99 -4.11
N SER A 37 -2.15 -7.08 -3.88
CA SER A 37 -2.04 -7.89 -2.66
C SER A 37 -0.63 -8.43 -2.42
N HIS A 38 0.07 -8.82 -3.48
CA HIS A 38 1.46 -9.31 -3.40
C HIS A 38 2.43 -8.20 -3.02
N GLU A 39 2.29 -7.01 -3.62
CA GLU A 39 3.13 -5.88 -3.30
C GLU A 39 2.89 -5.39 -1.86
N ILE A 40 1.64 -5.29 -1.42
CA ILE A 40 1.29 -4.92 -0.04
C ILE A 40 1.94 -5.88 0.96
N LYS A 41 1.85 -7.19 0.74
CA LYS A 41 2.51 -8.19 1.58
C LYS A 41 4.03 -8.01 1.60
N ARG A 42 4.64 -7.79 0.44
CA ARG A 42 6.07 -7.57 0.29
C ARG A 42 6.53 -6.34 1.06
N ARG A 43 5.80 -5.21 0.94
CA ARG A 43 6.11 -3.98 1.67
C ARG A 43 6.00 -4.15 3.18
N PHE A 44 5.00 -4.88 3.65
CA PHE A 44 4.90 -5.18 5.08
C PHE A 44 6.04 -6.08 5.59
N LEU A 45 6.51 -7.03 4.80
CA LEU A 45 7.69 -7.82 5.15
C LEU A 45 8.94 -6.94 5.24
N LEU A 46 9.16 -6.03 4.28
CA LEU A 46 10.26 -5.06 4.32
C LEU A 46 10.15 -4.12 5.51
N GLY A 47 8.95 -3.61 5.82
CA GLY A 47 8.69 -2.81 7.00
C GLY A 47 8.98 -3.54 8.30
N ARG A 48 8.63 -4.83 8.39
CA ARG A 48 8.99 -5.68 9.55
C ARG A 48 10.50 -5.84 9.68
N LYS A 49 11.21 -6.05 8.58
CA LYS A 49 12.67 -6.12 8.57
C LYS A 49 13.31 -4.81 9.03
N ALA A 50 12.83 -3.66 8.50
CA ALA A 50 13.27 -2.34 8.93
C ALA A 50 13.04 -2.12 10.44
N MET A 51 11.87 -2.52 10.96
CA MET A 51 11.55 -2.45 12.37
C MET A 51 12.45 -3.34 13.23
N THR A 52 12.89 -4.50 12.71
CA THR A 52 13.82 -5.39 13.41
C THR A 52 15.21 -4.78 13.48
N ASN A 53 15.64 -4.06 12.45
CA ASN A 53 16.93 -3.36 12.46
C ASN A 53 16.97 -2.23 13.52
N LEU A 54 15.80 -1.72 13.90
CA LEU A 54 15.67 -0.72 14.98
C LEU A 54 15.54 -1.32 16.37
N ASP A 55 15.62 -2.62 16.53
CA ASP A 55 15.28 -3.34 17.78
C ASP A 55 16.16 -2.88 18.98
N SER A 56 17.44 -2.60 18.76
CA SER A 56 18.35 -2.09 19.79
C SER A 56 17.87 -0.72 20.32
N ILE A 57 17.49 0.18 19.43
CA ILE A 57 16.96 1.51 19.75
C ILE A 57 15.62 1.40 20.46
N LEU A 58 14.72 0.56 19.94
CA LEU A 58 13.39 0.36 20.51
C LEU A 58 13.47 -0.28 21.92
N LYS A 59 14.49 -1.08 22.21
CA LYS A 59 14.71 -1.69 23.52
C LYS A 59 15.38 -0.75 24.52
N SER A 60 16.09 0.29 24.08
CA SER A 60 16.73 1.24 25.00
C SER A 60 15.70 1.87 25.92
N ARG A 61 16.05 2.08 27.18
CA ARG A 61 15.24 2.79 28.19
C ARG A 61 15.48 4.29 28.17
N ASP A 62 16.65 4.71 27.66
CA ASP A 62 17.09 6.11 27.64
C ASP A 62 16.37 6.94 26.56
N ILE A 63 15.75 6.27 25.59
CA ILE A 63 15.06 6.92 24.48
C ILE A 63 13.56 6.99 24.78
N SER A 64 12.99 8.20 24.72
CA SER A 64 11.57 8.42 24.95
C SER A 64 10.69 7.70 23.92
N LEU A 65 9.46 7.37 24.30
CA LEU A 65 8.49 6.75 23.39
C LEU A 65 8.20 7.65 22.18
N LEU A 66 8.14 8.96 22.40
CA LEU A 66 7.92 9.94 21.33
C LEU A 66 9.05 9.87 20.27
N THR A 67 10.31 9.88 20.74
CA THR A 67 11.48 9.77 19.85
C THR A 67 11.48 8.45 19.07
N LYS A 68 11.15 7.34 19.73
CA LYS A 68 10.99 6.04 19.06
C LYS A 68 9.90 6.09 17.99
N GLY A 69 8.77 6.72 18.29
CA GLY A 69 7.68 6.93 17.33
C GLY A 69 8.11 7.74 16.11
N CYS A 70 8.85 8.83 16.31
CA CYS A 70 9.43 9.65 15.23
C CYS A 70 10.39 8.84 14.36
N LEU A 71 11.27 8.03 14.96
CA LEU A 71 12.20 7.17 14.22
C LEU A 71 11.48 6.13 13.37
N VAL A 72 10.44 5.49 13.93
CA VAL A 72 9.63 4.52 13.16
C VAL A 72 8.92 5.21 12.00
N LYS A 73 8.33 6.38 12.22
CA LYS A 73 7.70 7.16 11.15
C LYS A 73 8.70 7.56 10.06
N ALA A 74 9.90 7.94 10.42
CA ALA A 74 10.93 8.37 9.48
C ALA A 74 11.57 7.23 8.67
N ILE A 75 11.71 6.03 9.25
CA ILE A 75 12.46 4.93 8.65
C ILE A 75 11.53 3.84 8.11
N VAL A 76 10.51 3.44 8.87
CA VAL A 76 9.65 2.30 8.52
C VAL A 76 8.53 2.71 7.58
N PHE A 77 7.88 3.85 7.84
CA PHE A 77 6.72 4.28 7.03
C PHE A 77 7.06 4.52 5.56
N PRO A 78 8.18 5.17 5.18
CA PRO A 78 8.54 5.30 3.76
C PRO A 78 8.71 3.96 3.05
N VAL A 79 9.24 2.94 3.74
CA VAL A 79 9.40 1.59 3.19
C VAL A 79 8.04 0.92 2.96
N VAL A 80 7.13 1.06 3.92
CA VAL A 80 5.80 0.44 3.89
C VAL A 80 4.87 1.12 2.90
N MET A 81 4.91 2.46 2.83
CA MET A 81 4.00 3.26 2.02
C MET A 81 4.54 3.58 0.62
N TYR A 82 5.69 3.04 0.25
CA TYR A 82 6.29 3.29 -1.07
C TYR A 82 5.33 2.92 -2.19
N GLU A 83 5.00 3.88 -3.05
CA GLU A 83 4.04 3.75 -4.16
C GLU A 83 2.62 3.31 -3.76
N CYS A 84 2.22 3.51 -2.51
CA CYS A 84 0.89 3.12 -2.04
C CYS A 84 -0.24 3.88 -2.73
N GLU A 85 0.02 5.01 -3.34
CA GLU A 85 -0.90 5.80 -4.14
C GLU A 85 -1.42 5.04 -5.36
N SER A 86 -0.63 4.14 -5.94
CA SER A 86 -1.02 3.30 -7.07
C SER A 86 -1.89 2.10 -6.67
N TRP A 87 -1.90 1.72 -5.40
CA TRP A 87 -2.55 0.48 -4.96
C TRP A 87 -4.07 0.54 -5.02
N THR A 88 -4.68 -0.51 -5.55
CA THR A 88 -6.13 -0.74 -5.45
C THR A 88 -6.42 -1.57 -4.20
N ILE A 89 -6.67 -0.88 -3.08
CA ILE A 89 -6.86 -1.50 -1.77
C ILE A 89 -8.25 -2.12 -1.68
N LYS A 90 -8.33 -3.45 -1.56
CA LYS A 90 -9.56 -4.21 -1.32
C LYS A 90 -9.84 -4.33 0.19
N LYS A 91 -11.01 -4.81 0.58
CA LYS A 91 -11.37 -5.01 2.00
C LYS A 91 -10.39 -5.88 2.77
N ALA A 92 -9.89 -6.94 2.15
CA ALA A 92 -8.90 -7.83 2.76
C ALA A 92 -7.55 -7.15 3.03
N GLU A 93 -7.12 -6.26 2.13
CA GLU A 93 -5.90 -5.48 2.30
C GLU A 93 -6.02 -4.45 3.41
N HIS A 94 -7.19 -3.84 3.59
CA HIS A 94 -7.45 -2.96 4.73
C HIS A 94 -7.24 -3.69 6.06
N GLN A 95 -7.77 -4.90 6.19
CA GLN A 95 -7.57 -5.71 7.40
C GLN A 95 -6.09 -6.02 7.65
N ARG A 96 -5.31 -6.23 6.58
CA ARG A 96 -3.86 -6.44 6.67
C ARG A 96 -3.12 -5.17 7.09
N ILE A 97 -3.55 -4.00 6.59
CA ILE A 97 -2.99 -2.70 6.98
C ILE A 97 -3.25 -2.47 8.47
N ASP A 98 -4.49 -2.67 8.94
CA ASP A 98 -4.88 -2.52 10.34
C ASP A 98 -4.08 -3.50 11.25
N ALA A 99 -3.93 -4.75 10.80
CA ALA A 99 -3.15 -5.76 11.53
C ALA A 99 -1.66 -5.43 11.58
N PHE A 100 -1.10 -4.89 10.51
CA PHE A 100 0.28 -4.42 10.49
C PHE A 100 0.47 -3.22 11.43
N GLU A 101 -0.44 -2.26 11.42
CA GLU A 101 -0.43 -1.10 12.31
C GLU A 101 -0.45 -1.53 13.77
N LEU A 102 -1.36 -2.43 14.13
CA LEU A 102 -1.43 -2.96 15.49
C LEU A 102 -0.15 -3.71 15.89
N TRP A 103 0.43 -4.49 14.96
CA TRP A 103 1.68 -5.21 15.21
C TRP A 103 2.82 -4.24 15.52
N PHE A 104 3.00 -3.16 14.73
CA PHE A 104 4.08 -2.22 14.98
C PHE A 104 3.84 -1.41 16.26
N CYS A 105 2.60 -1.03 16.57
CA CYS A 105 2.23 -0.35 17.81
C CYS A 105 2.58 -1.21 19.03
N ARG A 106 2.23 -2.50 19.02
CA ARG A 106 2.60 -3.44 20.10
C ARG A 106 4.11 -3.56 20.26
N ARG A 107 4.85 -3.60 19.16
CA ARG A 107 6.32 -3.67 19.19
C ARG A 107 6.94 -2.40 19.73
N LEU A 108 6.43 -1.23 19.35
CA LEU A 108 6.87 0.07 19.84
C LEU A 108 6.64 0.22 21.36
N LEU A 109 5.46 -0.18 21.84
CA LEU A 109 5.09 -0.18 23.25
C LEU A 109 5.68 -1.37 24.04
N ARG A 110 6.34 -2.31 23.37
CA ARG A 110 6.84 -3.55 23.98
C ARG A 110 5.76 -4.37 24.67
N VAL A 111 4.54 -4.35 24.13
CA VAL A 111 3.40 -5.11 24.64
C VAL A 111 3.34 -6.45 23.92
N PHE A 112 3.56 -7.54 24.66
CA PHE A 112 3.45 -8.89 24.11
C PHE A 112 2.01 -9.18 23.70
N TRP A 113 1.85 -10.04 22.69
CA TRP A 113 0.51 -10.44 22.22
C TRP A 113 -0.32 -11.15 23.30
N THR A 114 0.34 -11.81 24.26
CA THR A 114 -0.27 -12.47 25.41
C THR A 114 -0.82 -11.50 26.46
N ALA A 115 -0.40 -10.23 26.43
CA ALA A 115 -0.93 -9.23 27.35
C ALA A 115 -2.40 -8.96 27.04
N ARG A 116 -3.27 -9.06 28.04
CA ARG A 116 -4.72 -8.84 27.92
C ARG A 116 -5.07 -7.35 27.75
N ARG A 117 -4.41 -6.66 26.82
CA ARG A 117 -4.69 -5.27 26.49
C ARG A 117 -5.51 -5.19 25.21
N SER A 118 -6.57 -4.37 25.22
CA SER A 118 -7.40 -4.17 24.04
C SER A 118 -6.63 -3.45 22.92
N ASN A 119 -6.94 -3.78 21.67
CA ASN A 119 -6.33 -3.14 20.51
C ASN A 119 -6.54 -1.62 20.51
N GLN A 120 -7.74 -1.17 20.93
CA GLN A 120 -8.07 0.25 21.03
C GLN A 120 -7.21 0.97 22.07
N SER A 121 -6.90 0.35 23.23
CA SER A 121 -6.04 0.98 24.24
C SER A 121 -4.60 1.15 23.72
N ILE A 122 -4.11 0.20 22.93
CA ILE A 122 -2.76 0.25 22.34
C ILE A 122 -2.67 1.37 21.29
N LEU A 123 -3.65 1.47 20.41
CA LEU A 123 -3.69 2.50 19.38
C LEU A 123 -3.81 3.91 19.97
N ARG A 124 -4.62 4.08 21.02
CA ARG A 124 -4.77 5.38 21.71
C ARG A 124 -3.48 5.84 22.39
N GLU A 125 -2.69 4.93 22.95
CA GLU A 125 -1.46 5.27 23.67
C GLU A 125 -0.38 5.87 22.74
N ILE A 126 -0.36 5.44 21.49
CA ILE A 126 0.61 5.96 20.50
C ILE A 126 0.16 7.29 19.90
N SER A 127 -1.13 7.67 20.07
CA SER A 127 -1.70 8.94 19.59
C SER A 127 -1.22 9.29 18.18
N SER A 128 -1.31 8.33 17.26
CA SER A 128 -1.02 8.62 15.86
C SER A 128 -2.12 9.54 15.35
N GLU A 129 -1.74 10.75 14.98
CA GLU A 129 -2.65 11.77 14.43
C GLU A 129 -3.47 11.23 13.25
N TYR A 130 -2.90 10.26 12.56
CA TYR A 130 -3.57 9.50 11.51
C TYR A 130 -3.16 8.01 11.58
N PRO A 131 -4.11 7.07 11.49
CA PRO A 131 -3.80 5.65 11.31
C PRO A 131 -3.05 5.45 9.99
N LEU A 132 -2.27 4.36 9.89
CA LEU A 132 -1.45 4.05 8.71
C LEU A 132 -2.29 4.08 7.41
N GLY A 133 -3.49 3.50 7.45
CA GLY A 133 -4.42 3.55 6.33
C GLY A 133 -4.85 4.97 5.97
N GLY A 134 -5.04 5.85 6.97
CA GLY A 134 -5.35 7.26 6.74
C GLY A 134 -4.20 8.03 6.07
N LEU A 135 -2.96 7.73 6.43
CA LEU A 135 -1.78 8.29 5.76
C LEU A 135 -1.67 7.82 4.31
N MET A 136 -1.91 6.54 4.05
CA MET A 136 -1.95 6.01 2.67
C MET A 136 -3.04 6.67 1.84
N LEU A 137 -4.24 6.88 2.41
CA LEU A 137 -5.31 7.62 1.76
C LEU A 137 -4.92 9.06 1.46
N LYS A 138 -4.28 9.74 2.43
CA LYS A 138 -3.81 11.13 2.24
C LYS A 138 -2.84 11.21 1.07
N LEU A 139 -1.83 10.33 0.99
CA LEU A 139 -0.88 10.30 -0.13
C LEU A 139 -1.60 10.07 -1.46
N LYS A 140 -2.55 9.14 -1.50
CA LYS A 140 -3.35 8.86 -2.68
C LYS A 140 -4.17 10.05 -3.15
N LEU A 141 -4.79 10.78 -2.22
CA LEU A 141 -5.55 12.00 -2.53
C LEU A 141 -4.64 13.15 -2.98
N GLN A 142 -3.46 13.29 -2.39
CA GLN A 142 -2.46 14.26 -2.83
C GLN A 142 -2.00 13.96 -4.26
N TYR A 143 -1.66 12.70 -4.57
CA TYR A 143 -1.30 12.28 -5.91
C TYR A 143 -2.43 12.58 -6.91
N PHE A 144 -3.67 12.23 -6.56
CA PHE A 144 -4.84 12.54 -7.39
C PHE A 144 -5.01 14.04 -7.61
N GLY A 145 -4.82 14.87 -6.57
CA GLY A 145 -4.88 16.32 -6.68
C GLY A 145 -3.83 16.87 -7.65
N HIS A 146 -2.58 16.40 -7.55
CA HIS A 146 -1.52 16.80 -8.49
C HIS A 146 -1.81 16.37 -9.92
N LEU A 147 -2.39 15.18 -10.09
CA LEU A 147 -2.76 14.67 -11.41
C LEU A 147 -3.86 15.52 -12.07
N MET A 148 -4.86 15.95 -11.27
CA MET A 148 -5.97 16.79 -11.75
C MET A 148 -5.55 18.22 -12.12
N GLN A 149 -4.42 18.70 -11.63
CA GLN A 149 -3.86 20.00 -12.00
C GLN A 149 -3.17 20.00 -13.38
N ARG A 150 -2.85 18.82 -13.89
CA ARG A 150 -2.18 18.64 -15.19
C ARG A 150 -3.21 18.23 -16.23
N THR A 151 -3.71 19.19 -17.03
CA THR A 151 -4.80 18.99 -17.97
C THR A 151 -4.48 18.15 -19.20
N ASP A 152 -3.18 17.94 -19.51
CA ASP A 152 -2.74 17.32 -20.77
C ASP A 152 -2.20 15.89 -20.61
N LEU A 153 -2.37 15.28 -19.43
CA LEU A 153 -1.86 13.94 -19.18
C LEU A 153 -2.86 12.85 -19.55
N LEU A 154 -2.34 11.80 -20.21
CA LEU A 154 -3.09 10.59 -20.53
C LEU A 154 -3.67 9.93 -19.28
N GLU A 155 -2.94 10.01 -18.15
CA GLU A 155 -3.34 9.47 -16.85
C GLU A 155 -4.63 10.10 -16.34
N GLU A 156 -4.84 11.43 -16.47
CA GLU A 156 -6.10 12.09 -16.09
C GLU A 156 -7.26 11.50 -16.90
N THR A 157 -7.07 11.38 -18.22
CA THR A 157 -8.07 10.83 -19.13
C THR A 157 -8.44 9.38 -18.77
N LEU A 158 -7.45 8.56 -18.39
CA LEU A 158 -7.64 7.17 -17.98
C LEU A 158 -8.34 7.06 -16.64
N ILE A 159 -7.93 7.84 -15.63
CA ILE A 159 -8.48 7.79 -14.27
C ILE A 159 -9.92 8.31 -14.24
N VAL A 160 -10.20 9.42 -14.93
CA VAL A 160 -11.55 10.03 -14.99
C VAL A 160 -12.43 9.30 -16.01
N ARG A 161 -11.89 8.38 -16.79
CA ARG A 161 -12.61 7.66 -17.86
C ARG A 161 -13.25 8.58 -18.88
N LYS A 162 -12.57 9.64 -19.27
CA LYS A 162 -12.99 10.52 -20.36
C LYS A 162 -12.88 9.86 -21.75
N ILE A 163 -12.38 8.60 -21.83
CA ILE A 163 -12.25 7.87 -23.08
C ILE A 163 -13.64 7.49 -23.58
N LYS A 164 -14.00 7.99 -24.75
CA LYS A 164 -15.23 7.61 -25.45
C LYS A 164 -15.07 6.17 -25.98
N GLY A 165 -15.84 5.23 -25.43
CA GLY A 165 -15.85 3.83 -25.86
C GLY A 165 -17.19 3.16 -25.58
N ARG A 166 -17.50 2.09 -26.35
CA ARG A 166 -18.74 1.32 -26.18
C ARG A 166 -18.72 0.61 -24.83
N ARG A 167 -19.64 0.97 -23.92
CA ARG A 167 -19.76 0.32 -22.59
C ARG A 167 -20.16 -1.14 -22.79
N ARG A 168 -19.31 -2.09 -22.38
CA ARG A 168 -19.69 -3.50 -22.22
C ARG A 168 -20.65 -3.63 -21.02
N ARG A 169 -21.77 -4.35 -21.20
CA ARG A 169 -22.67 -4.73 -20.09
C ARG A 169 -21.89 -5.61 -19.11
N GLY A 170 -21.75 -5.15 -17.86
CA GLY A 170 -21.08 -5.87 -16.78
C GLY A 170 -21.10 -5.04 -15.49
N ARG A 171 -20.82 -5.70 -14.35
CA ARG A 171 -20.73 -5.04 -13.04
C ARG A 171 -19.72 -3.89 -13.12
N GLN A 172 -20.13 -2.68 -12.73
CA GLN A 172 -19.23 -1.51 -12.73
C GLN A 172 -18.00 -1.83 -11.88
N ARG A 173 -16.81 -1.77 -12.49
CA ARG A 173 -15.56 -1.80 -11.74
C ARG A 173 -15.52 -0.55 -10.87
N MET A 174 -15.32 -0.72 -9.55
CA MET A 174 -15.13 0.42 -8.64
C MET A 174 -13.99 1.27 -9.18
N ARG A 175 -14.25 2.57 -9.28
CA ARG A 175 -13.21 3.53 -9.66
C ARG A 175 -12.11 3.50 -8.62
N TRP A 176 -10.86 3.46 -9.03
CA TRP A 176 -9.68 3.40 -8.18
C TRP A 176 -9.74 4.39 -6.98
N TRP A 177 -10.18 5.63 -7.19
CA TRP A 177 -10.31 6.62 -6.14
C TRP A 177 -11.56 6.41 -5.26
N LEU A 178 -12.67 5.90 -5.81
CA LEU A 178 -13.90 5.65 -5.05
C LEU A 178 -13.72 4.49 -4.06
N ALA A 179 -13.00 3.45 -4.45
CA ALA A 179 -12.68 2.32 -3.57
C ALA A 179 -11.86 2.75 -2.34
N SER A 180 -11.19 3.90 -2.43
CA SER A 180 -10.39 4.44 -1.32
C SER A 180 -11.20 5.31 -0.36
N LEU A 181 -12.32 5.91 -0.81
CA LEU A 181 -13.15 6.80 -0.01
C LEU A 181 -14.23 6.08 0.80
N THR A 182 -14.79 4.98 0.30
CA THR A 182 -15.97 4.32 0.89
C THR A 182 -15.77 3.67 2.26
N ARG A 183 -14.57 3.69 2.82
CA ARG A 183 -14.30 3.11 4.16
C ARG A 183 -14.02 4.15 5.24
N TRP A 184 -13.78 5.40 4.89
CA TRP A 184 -13.35 6.42 5.86
C TRP A 184 -14.46 7.43 6.20
N THR A 185 -15.63 7.26 5.62
CA THR A 185 -16.91 7.86 5.99
C THR A 185 -17.73 6.88 6.80
#